data_8363dec2dc8a92a6bda7b8ddb7508593
#
_entry.id   8363dec2dc8a92a6bda7b8ddb7508593
#
_cell.length_a   1.000
_cell.length_b   1.000
_cell.length_c   1.000
_cell.angle_alpha   90.00
_cell.angle_beta   90.00
_cell.angle_gamma   90.00
#
_symmetry.space_group_name_H-M   'P 1'
#
loop_
_entity.id
_entity.type
_entity.pdbx_description
1 polymer ?
#
loop_
_entity_poly.entity_id
_entity_poly.type
_entity_poly.pdbx_seq_one_letter_code
_entity_poly.pdbx_strand_id
1 'polypeptide(L)'
;RLREQLPADRPLSGVRLSALGGEVVVRERERIWSPATGQCWLDFEGGAPSAPEPAVPLPSGAPAGEAEAPVALTASADGWYAIGVELEEADPAQAREAYERALALDPDHADAHVNLGCLEHEAGRLSLAERHYRAALAARPGDATAAFDLGVVLEDLGRLDEARTAYEQALAAAPGSADAHYNLARLYDRLGETVSAIRHLQAWRALRER
;
A
#
# COMPACT_ATOMS: atom_id res chain seq x y z
N ARG A 1 -7.84 -20.71 -7.00
CA ARG A 1 -6.83 -21.81 -7.13
C ARG A 1 -6.76 -22.66 -5.86
N LEU A 2 -6.67 -22.07 -4.66
CA LEU A 2 -6.65 -22.85 -3.39
C LEU A 2 -7.96 -23.64 -3.17
N ARG A 3 -9.09 -23.09 -3.59
CA ARG A 3 -10.43 -23.72 -3.45
C ARG A 3 -10.65 -24.91 -4.39
N GLU A 4 -9.90 -24.99 -5.48
CA GLU A 4 -9.93 -26.12 -6.45
C GLU A 4 -9.07 -27.30 -6.00
N GLN A 5 -8.16 -27.09 -5.05
CA GLN A 5 -7.25 -28.11 -4.52
C GLN A 5 -7.70 -28.67 -3.16
N LEU A 6 -8.76 -28.10 -2.57
CA LEU A 6 -9.35 -28.59 -1.33
C LEU A 6 -10.53 -29.54 -1.63
N PRO A 7 -10.69 -30.64 -0.87
CA PRO A 7 -11.86 -31.52 -0.98
C PRO A 7 -13.16 -30.72 -0.81
N ALA A 8 -14.13 -30.94 -1.69
CA ALA A 8 -15.36 -30.15 -1.84
C ALA A 8 -16.30 -30.14 -0.62
N ASP A 9 -16.03 -30.96 0.40
CA ASP A 9 -16.87 -31.21 1.57
C ASP A 9 -16.35 -30.58 2.88
N ARG A 10 -15.27 -29.74 2.81
CA ARG A 10 -14.68 -29.16 4.03
C ARG A 10 -14.89 -27.65 4.13
N PRO A 11 -15.44 -27.17 5.27
CA PRO A 11 -15.53 -25.74 5.54
C PRO A 11 -14.13 -25.17 5.82
N LEU A 12 -13.83 -24.00 5.24
CA LEU A 12 -12.57 -23.28 5.45
C LEU A 12 -12.41 -22.70 6.88
N SER A 13 -13.46 -22.78 7.70
CA SER A 13 -13.44 -22.36 9.10
C SER A 13 -12.67 -23.37 9.96
N GLY A 14 -11.43 -23.10 10.27
CA GLY A 14 -10.55 -23.96 11.07
C GLY A 14 -9.22 -24.28 10.39
N VAL A 15 -9.01 -23.80 9.17
CA VAL A 15 -7.77 -23.96 8.41
C VAL A 15 -6.91 -22.71 8.64
N ARG A 16 -5.65 -22.91 9.06
CA ARG A 16 -4.66 -21.82 9.14
C ARG A 16 -3.66 -21.97 7.99
N LEU A 17 -3.41 -20.87 7.30
CA LEU A 17 -2.35 -20.82 6.29
C LEU A 17 -1.08 -20.27 6.95
N SER A 18 0.06 -20.90 6.68
CA SER A 18 1.37 -20.44 7.11
C SER A 18 2.40 -20.68 6.01
N ALA A 19 3.52 -19.97 6.06
CA ALA A 19 4.63 -20.22 5.16
C ALA A 19 5.71 -21.05 5.87
N LEU A 20 6.20 -22.07 5.21
CA LEU A 20 7.30 -22.90 5.69
C LEU A 20 8.31 -23.08 4.53
N GLY A 21 9.53 -22.56 4.71
CA GLY A 21 10.59 -22.69 3.70
C GLY A 21 10.26 -22.09 2.33
N GLY A 22 9.42 -21.02 2.28
CA GLY A 22 9.01 -20.39 1.02
C GLY A 22 7.80 -21.02 0.33
N GLU A 23 7.19 -22.05 0.91
CA GLU A 23 5.95 -22.66 0.42
C GLU A 23 4.76 -22.31 1.33
N VAL A 24 3.59 -22.12 0.73
CA VAL A 24 2.34 -21.96 1.47
C VAL A 24 1.91 -23.34 1.96
N VAL A 25 1.75 -23.49 3.27
CA VAL A 25 1.30 -24.73 3.91
C VAL A 25 -0.03 -24.51 4.62
N VAL A 26 -0.87 -25.53 4.58
CA VAL A 26 -2.16 -25.55 5.27
C VAL A 26 -2.00 -26.32 6.57
N ARG A 27 -2.33 -25.70 7.71
CA ARG A 27 -2.34 -26.33 9.03
C ARG A 27 -3.79 -26.60 9.44
N GLU A 28 -4.13 -27.87 9.64
CA GLU A 28 -5.43 -28.33 10.11
C GLU A 28 -5.23 -29.26 11.33
N ARG A 29 -5.52 -28.77 12.53
CA ARG A 29 -5.27 -29.48 13.81
C ARG A 29 -3.80 -29.91 13.95
N GLU A 30 -3.52 -31.20 13.82
CA GLU A 30 -2.19 -31.81 13.98
C GLU A 30 -1.52 -32.17 12.62
N ARG A 31 -2.10 -31.73 11.49
CA ARG A 31 -1.59 -32.01 10.15
C ARG A 31 -1.17 -30.74 9.45
N ILE A 32 0.01 -30.78 8.87
CA ILE A 32 0.53 -29.73 7.99
C ILE A 32 0.70 -30.32 6.61
N TRP A 33 0.17 -29.71 5.58
CA TRP A 33 0.33 -30.18 4.20
C TRP A 33 0.48 -29.01 3.22
N SER A 34 1.17 -29.29 2.10
CA SER A 34 1.35 -28.32 1.02
C SER A 34 0.25 -28.51 -0.04
N PRO A 35 -0.54 -27.49 -0.38
CA PRO A 35 -1.51 -27.55 -1.47
C PRO A 35 -0.85 -27.69 -2.83
N ALA A 36 0.40 -27.26 -2.98
CA ALA A 36 1.12 -27.29 -4.24
C ALA A 36 1.66 -28.70 -4.59
N THR A 37 2.10 -29.45 -3.58
CA THR A 37 2.77 -30.75 -3.77
C THR A 37 1.96 -31.93 -3.22
N GLY A 38 0.93 -31.68 -2.39
CA GLY A 38 0.16 -32.72 -1.69
C GLY A 38 0.94 -33.41 -0.57
N GLN A 39 2.17 -32.98 -0.25
CA GLN A 39 2.97 -33.56 0.83
C GLN A 39 2.41 -33.19 2.19
N CYS A 40 2.24 -34.21 3.06
CA CYS A 40 1.89 -34.03 4.45
C CYS A 40 3.14 -34.12 5.33
N TRP A 41 3.30 -33.17 6.25
CA TRP A 41 4.28 -33.26 7.33
C TRP A 41 3.57 -33.64 8.63
N LEU A 42 4.18 -34.59 9.35
CA LEU A 42 3.71 -34.95 10.69
C LEU A 42 4.36 -33.97 11.69
N ASP A 43 3.54 -33.37 12.55
CA ASP A 43 4.01 -32.52 13.64
C ASP A 43 4.52 -33.44 14.76
N PHE A 44 5.83 -33.55 14.91
CA PHE A 44 6.47 -34.39 15.93
C PHE A 44 6.57 -33.71 17.30
N GLU A 45 5.87 -32.61 17.56
CA GLU A 45 5.87 -31.94 18.86
C GLU A 45 4.94 -32.59 19.92
N GLY A 46 4.69 -33.89 19.84
CA GLY A 46 3.89 -34.69 20.79
C GLY A 46 4.66 -35.79 21.54
N GLY A 47 5.99 -35.77 21.57
CA GLY A 47 6.81 -36.75 22.28
C GLY A 47 7.26 -36.25 23.65
N ALA A 48 7.03 -37.07 24.71
CA ALA A 48 7.41 -36.83 26.09
C ALA A 48 8.92 -36.56 26.30
N PRO A 49 9.30 -35.83 27.36
CA PRO A 49 10.67 -35.34 27.55
C PRO A 49 11.63 -36.49 27.88
N SER A 50 12.61 -36.74 27.01
CA SER A 50 13.82 -37.46 27.38
C SER A 50 14.86 -36.48 27.93
N ALA A 51 15.61 -36.93 28.93
CA ALA A 51 16.50 -36.21 29.83
C ALA A 51 17.47 -35.20 29.18
N PRO A 52 17.91 -34.18 29.95
CA PRO A 52 18.64 -33.05 29.41
C PRO A 52 20.11 -33.39 29.05
N GLU A 53 20.47 -33.14 27.80
CA GLU A 53 21.90 -33.00 27.46
C GLU A 53 22.41 -31.60 27.91
N PRO A 54 23.68 -31.48 28.21
CA PRO A 54 24.24 -30.27 28.85
C PRO A 54 24.14 -29.04 27.92
N ALA A 55 23.50 -28.00 28.44
CA ALA A 55 23.30 -26.73 27.77
C ALA A 55 24.60 -26.06 27.37
N VAL A 56 24.82 -25.85 26.08
CA VAL A 56 25.72 -24.84 25.59
C VAL A 56 25.06 -23.47 25.85
N PRO A 57 25.70 -22.51 26.51
CA PRO A 57 25.09 -21.22 26.80
C PRO A 57 24.90 -20.44 25.50
N LEU A 58 23.63 -20.25 25.11
CA LEU A 58 23.21 -19.27 24.11
C LEU A 58 23.37 -17.86 24.68
N PRO A 59 23.89 -16.88 23.95
CA PRO A 59 23.92 -15.50 24.41
C PRO A 59 22.49 -15.00 24.64
N SER A 60 22.21 -14.66 25.90
CA SER A 60 20.99 -14.05 26.37
C SER A 60 20.83 -12.66 25.78
N GLY A 61 19.72 -12.40 25.10
CA GLY A 61 19.27 -11.05 24.84
C GLY A 61 18.90 -10.74 23.38
N ALA A 62 17.77 -11.29 22.91
CA ALA A 62 17.03 -10.62 21.83
C ALA A 62 15.54 -10.67 22.20
N PRO A 63 14.79 -9.56 22.14
CA PRO A 63 13.34 -9.57 22.29
C PRO A 63 12.68 -10.28 21.12
N ALA A 64 11.57 -10.94 21.42
CA ALA A 64 10.83 -11.77 20.49
C ALA A 64 10.33 -11.01 19.26
N GLY A 65 10.71 -11.50 18.09
CA GLY A 65 9.84 -11.66 16.94
C GLY A 65 9.32 -10.42 16.24
N GLU A 66 10.19 -9.53 15.75
CA GLU A 66 9.89 -8.80 14.52
C GLU A 66 10.41 -9.70 13.37
N ALA A 67 9.56 -10.00 12.39
CA ALA A 67 10.00 -10.66 11.16
C ALA A 67 10.99 -9.70 10.49
N GLU A 68 12.29 -9.98 10.63
CA GLU A 68 13.34 -9.18 10.02
C GLU A 68 13.19 -9.28 8.50
N ALA A 69 12.72 -8.19 7.88
CA ALA A 69 12.86 -8.00 6.45
C ALA A 69 14.35 -8.20 6.07
N PRO A 70 14.65 -8.80 4.90
CA PRO A 70 16.01 -9.10 4.53
C PRO A 70 16.89 -7.85 4.62
N VAL A 71 17.93 -7.89 5.41
CA VAL A 71 18.78 -6.77 5.85
C VAL A 71 19.28 -5.87 4.69
N ALA A 72 19.32 -6.40 3.46
CA ALA A 72 19.69 -5.63 2.27
C ALA A 72 18.59 -4.64 1.80
N LEU A 73 17.30 -4.95 2.03
CA LEU A 73 16.18 -4.09 1.65
C LEU A 73 15.96 -2.93 2.64
N THR A 74 16.23 -3.14 3.91
CA THR A 74 16.04 -2.12 4.96
C THR A 74 17.18 -1.10 5.06
N ALA A 75 18.22 -1.22 4.24
CA ALA A 75 19.38 -0.31 4.26
C ALA A 75 19.18 0.98 3.44
N SER A 76 18.09 1.10 2.65
CA SER A 76 17.84 2.25 1.77
C SER A 76 16.40 2.75 1.87
N ALA A 77 16.17 4.00 1.45
CA ALA A 77 14.84 4.58 1.36
C ALA A 77 13.97 3.79 0.37
N ASP A 78 14.51 3.45 -0.81
CA ASP A 78 13.80 2.64 -1.82
C ASP A 78 13.42 1.25 -1.28
N GLY A 79 14.27 0.65 -0.44
CA GLY A 79 13.99 -0.63 0.17
C GLY A 79 12.82 -0.56 1.17
N TRP A 80 12.79 0.46 2.01
CA TRP A 80 11.66 0.69 2.90
C TRP A 80 10.38 1.06 2.14
N TYR A 81 10.50 1.84 1.06
CA TYR A 81 9.38 2.14 0.18
C TYR A 81 8.79 0.86 -0.44
N ALA A 82 9.63 -0.04 -0.97
CA ALA A 82 9.18 -1.32 -1.54
C ALA A 82 8.44 -2.18 -0.51
N ILE A 83 8.95 -2.24 0.73
CA ILE A 83 8.26 -2.93 1.84
C ILE A 83 6.89 -2.30 2.10
N GLY A 84 6.80 -0.97 2.11
CA GLY A 84 5.53 -0.26 2.26
C GLY A 84 4.52 -0.65 1.20
N VAL A 85 4.93 -0.68 -0.07
CA VAL A 85 4.07 -1.08 -1.20
C VAL A 85 3.55 -2.52 -1.05
N GLU A 86 4.40 -3.45 -0.61
CA GLU A 86 3.98 -4.85 -0.39
C GLU A 86 2.97 -5.00 0.76
N LEU A 87 3.04 -4.12 1.76
CA LEU A 87 2.19 -4.16 2.94
C LEU A 87 0.87 -3.38 2.78
N GLU A 88 0.75 -2.51 1.79
CA GLU A 88 -0.33 -1.52 1.68
C GLU A 88 -1.73 -2.14 1.71
N GLU A 89 -1.93 -3.26 1.00
CA GLU A 89 -3.22 -3.97 1.00
C GLU A 89 -3.44 -4.83 2.26
N ALA A 90 -2.37 -5.39 2.82
CA ALA A 90 -2.47 -6.39 3.89
C ALA A 90 -2.48 -5.73 5.29
N ASP A 91 -1.66 -4.73 5.49
CA ASP A 91 -1.51 -3.99 6.76
C ASP A 91 -1.11 -2.53 6.51
N PRO A 92 -2.10 -1.63 6.29
CA PRO A 92 -1.84 -0.22 6.05
C PRO A 92 -1.09 0.49 7.19
N ALA A 93 -1.16 -0.04 8.42
CA ALA A 93 -0.44 0.55 9.54
C ALA A 93 1.07 0.26 9.45
N GLN A 94 1.45 -0.96 9.09
CA GLN A 94 2.84 -1.31 8.83
C GLN A 94 3.37 -0.66 7.54
N ALA A 95 2.53 -0.54 6.51
CA ALA A 95 2.90 0.18 5.28
C ALA A 95 3.26 1.64 5.60
N ARG A 96 2.45 2.32 6.42
CA ARG A 96 2.75 3.68 6.90
C ARG A 96 4.11 3.74 7.58
N GLU A 97 4.38 2.83 8.53
CA GLU A 97 5.65 2.81 9.25
C GLU A 97 6.84 2.62 8.28
N ALA A 98 6.68 1.77 7.27
CA ALA A 98 7.70 1.55 6.25
C ALA A 98 7.93 2.83 5.41
N TYR A 99 6.90 3.53 4.98
CA TYR A 99 7.04 4.81 4.27
C TYR A 99 7.65 5.90 5.15
N GLU A 100 7.30 5.97 6.43
CA GLU A 100 7.93 6.89 7.38
C GLU A 100 9.43 6.61 7.56
N ARG A 101 9.84 5.33 7.56
CA ARG A 101 11.25 4.92 7.57
C ARG A 101 11.97 5.27 6.27
N ALA A 102 11.30 5.13 5.12
CA ALA A 102 11.84 5.58 3.84
C ALA A 102 12.12 7.10 3.87
N LEU A 103 11.16 7.89 4.35
CA LEU A 103 11.28 9.34 4.47
C LEU A 103 12.29 9.79 5.54
N ALA A 104 12.55 8.97 6.55
CA ALA A 104 13.63 9.24 7.52
C ALA A 104 15.02 9.08 6.91
N LEU A 105 15.18 8.22 5.88
CA LEU A 105 16.42 8.02 5.14
C LEU A 105 16.56 9.00 3.97
N ASP A 106 15.46 9.26 3.27
CA ASP A 106 15.39 10.22 2.16
C ASP A 106 14.13 11.09 2.32
N PRO A 107 14.26 12.29 2.91
CA PRO A 107 13.14 13.21 3.11
C PRO A 107 12.51 13.73 1.82
N ASP A 108 13.16 13.60 0.68
CA ASP A 108 12.68 14.04 -0.63
C ASP A 108 12.18 12.88 -1.50
N HIS A 109 11.96 11.69 -0.92
CA HIS A 109 11.45 10.53 -1.63
C HIS A 109 9.99 10.76 -2.07
N ALA A 110 9.79 11.25 -3.29
CA ALA A 110 8.50 11.68 -3.80
C ALA A 110 7.43 10.58 -3.75
N ASP A 111 7.77 9.35 -4.16
CA ASP A 111 6.80 8.24 -4.20
C ASP A 111 6.36 7.81 -2.80
N ALA A 112 7.26 7.82 -1.80
CA ALA A 112 6.91 7.55 -0.42
C ALA A 112 5.96 8.64 0.15
N HIS A 113 6.17 9.90 -0.23
CA HIS A 113 5.25 10.97 0.12
C HIS A 113 3.87 10.78 -0.52
N VAL A 114 3.79 10.39 -1.80
CA VAL A 114 2.50 10.13 -2.48
C VAL A 114 1.74 9.02 -1.75
N ASN A 115 2.36 7.86 -1.54
CA ASN A 115 1.70 6.71 -0.93
C ASN A 115 1.30 6.99 0.54
N LEU A 116 2.17 7.65 1.30
CA LEU A 116 1.82 8.07 2.66
C LEU A 116 0.67 9.09 2.65
N GLY A 117 0.65 9.99 1.68
CA GLY A 117 -0.47 10.90 1.44
C GLY A 117 -1.78 10.17 1.18
N CYS A 118 -1.77 9.11 0.36
CA CYS A 118 -2.94 8.26 0.12
C CYS A 118 -3.45 7.59 1.41
N LEU A 119 -2.56 6.97 2.18
CA LEU A 119 -2.93 6.35 3.46
C LEU A 119 -3.51 7.36 4.47
N GLU A 120 -2.95 8.57 4.51
CA GLU A 120 -3.47 9.64 5.36
C GLU A 120 -4.85 10.14 4.90
N HIS A 121 -5.07 10.24 3.58
CA HIS A 121 -6.35 10.60 2.99
C HIS A 121 -7.43 9.56 3.29
N GLU A 122 -7.16 8.28 3.05
CA GLU A 122 -8.07 7.17 3.35
C GLU A 122 -8.44 7.10 4.84
N ALA A 123 -7.50 7.45 5.70
CA ALA A 123 -7.74 7.55 7.14
C ALA A 123 -8.47 8.84 7.56
N GLY A 124 -8.87 9.71 6.62
CA GLY A 124 -9.55 10.98 6.86
C GLY A 124 -8.66 12.07 7.46
N ARG A 125 -7.35 11.87 7.47
CA ARG A 125 -6.38 12.85 7.99
C ARG A 125 -5.94 13.84 6.91
N LEU A 126 -6.91 14.57 6.35
CA LEU A 126 -6.77 15.41 5.16
C LEU A 126 -5.59 16.40 5.23
N SER A 127 -5.35 17.02 6.39
CA SER A 127 -4.23 17.98 6.54
C SER A 127 -2.85 17.30 6.48
N LEU A 128 -2.74 16.04 6.89
CA LEU A 128 -1.50 15.28 6.75
C LEU A 128 -1.30 14.85 5.30
N ALA A 129 -2.35 14.35 4.64
CA ALA A 129 -2.33 14.01 3.22
C ALA A 129 -1.88 15.21 2.37
N GLU A 130 -2.48 16.39 2.59
CA GLU A 130 -2.08 17.64 1.93
C GLU A 130 -0.58 17.94 2.08
N ARG A 131 -0.05 17.79 3.30
CA ARG A 131 1.39 18.02 3.56
C ARG A 131 2.27 17.07 2.75
N HIS A 132 1.90 15.80 2.70
CA HIS A 132 2.67 14.79 1.97
C HIS A 132 2.62 15.03 0.46
N TYR A 133 1.45 15.31 -0.13
CA TYR A 133 1.37 15.62 -1.56
C TYR A 133 2.13 16.89 -1.94
N ARG A 134 2.12 17.91 -1.09
CA ARG A 134 2.96 19.11 -1.31
C ARG A 134 4.45 18.81 -1.21
N ALA A 135 4.87 17.92 -0.31
CA ALA A 135 6.25 17.48 -0.23
C ALA A 135 6.66 16.69 -1.47
N ALA A 136 5.79 15.79 -1.95
CA ALA A 136 6.02 15.07 -3.21
C ALA A 136 6.21 16.04 -4.38
N LEU A 137 5.36 17.07 -4.50
CA LEU A 137 5.46 18.09 -5.54
C LEU A 137 6.67 19.00 -5.38
N ALA A 138 7.15 19.22 -4.16
CA ALA A 138 8.40 19.94 -3.93
C ALA A 138 9.61 19.14 -4.43
N ALA A 139 9.63 17.83 -4.17
CA ALA A 139 10.67 16.92 -4.64
C ALA A 139 10.57 16.66 -6.16
N ARG A 140 9.34 16.55 -6.70
CA ARG A 140 9.07 16.26 -8.12
C ARG A 140 7.95 17.17 -8.65
N PRO A 141 8.27 18.42 -9.08
CA PRO A 141 7.25 19.41 -9.48
C PRO A 141 6.34 19.01 -10.64
N GLY A 142 6.76 18.04 -11.46
CA GLY A 142 5.99 17.51 -12.59
C GLY A 142 5.21 16.23 -12.28
N ASP A 143 5.04 15.87 -11.02
CA ASP A 143 4.30 14.66 -10.63
C ASP A 143 2.79 14.88 -10.78
N ALA A 144 2.23 14.29 -11.85
CA ALA A 144 0.82 14.41 -12.17
C ALA A 144 -0.08 13.74 -11.14
N THR A 145 0.36 12.62 -10.55
CA THR A 145 -0.38 11.89 -9.53
C THR A 145 -0.47 12.70 -8.24
N ALA A 146 0.68 13.17 -7.75
CA ALA A 146 0.72 14.01 -6.56
C ALA A 146 -0.13 15.29 -6.71
N ALA A 147 -0.11 15.92 -7.89
CA ALA A 147 -0.91 17.11 -8.18
C ALA A 147 -2.41 16.77 -8.22
N PHE A 148 -2.78 15.64 -8.82
CA PHE A 148 -4.16 15.18 -8.87
C PHE A 148 -4.70 14.88 -7.48
N ASP A 149 -3.99 14.09 -6.68
CA ASP A 149 -4.40 13.70 -5.34
C ASP A 149 -4.43 14.89 -4.38
N LEU A 150 -3.52 15.85 -4.53
CA LEU A 150 -3.61 17.13 -3.84
C LEU A 150 -4.91 17.86 -4.18
N GLY A 151 -5.32 17.87 -5.44
CA GLY A 151 -6.59 18.45 -5.88
C GLY A 151 -7.78 17.80 -5.21
N VAL A 152 -7.80 16.48 -5.10
CA VAL A 152 -8.86 15.71 -4.41
C VAL A 152 -8.93 16.11 -2.94
N VAL A 153 -7.81 16.08 -2.23
CA VAL A 153 -7.77 16.45 -0.80
C VAL A 153 -8.18 17.90 -0.56
N LEU A 154 -7.78 18.82 -1.44
CA LEU A 154 -8.19 20.23 -1.34
C LEU A 154 -9.69 20.42 -1.59
N GLU A 155 -10.28 19.63 -2.49
CA GLU A 155 -11.73 19.59 -2.70
C GLU A 155 -12.47 19.09 -1.45
N ASP A 156 -11.96 18.03 -0.80
CA ASP A 156 -12.49 17.51 0.45
C ASP A 156 -12.36 18.49 1.62
N LEU A 157 -11.31 19.31 1.63
CA LEU A 157 -11.13 20.43 2.55
C LEU A 157 -12.00 21.64 2.22
N GLY A 158 -12.76 21.62 1.11
CA GLY A 158 -13.58 22.74 0.65
C GLY A 158 -12.80 23.91 0.02
N ARG A 159 -11.52 23.73 -0.25
CA ARG A 159 -10.60 24.75 -0.80
C ARG A 159 -10.60 24.71 -2.34
N LEU A 160 -11.75 25.03 -2.93
CA LEU A 160 -12.05 24.77 -4.33
C LEU A 160 -11.12 25.48 -5.34
N ASP A 161 -10.70 26.72 -5.07
CA ASP A 161 -9.78 27.44 -5.96
C ASP A 161 -8.38 26.82 -5.97
N GLU A 162 -7.92 26.32 -4.84
CA GLU A 162 -6.64 25.62 -4.76
C GLU A 162 -6.74 24.22 -5.40
N ALA A 163 -7.85 23.52 -5.21
CA ALA A 163 -8.13 22.25 -5.89
C ALA A 163 -8.09 22.42 -7.42
N ARG A 164 -8.70 23.49 -7.95
CA ARG A 164 -8.62 23.83 -9.37
C ARG A 164 -7.18 23.93 -9.84
N THR A 165 -6.38 24.71 -9.12
CA THR A 165 -4.97 24.93 -9.47
C THR A 165 -4.18 23.62 -9.46
N ALA A 166 -4.43 22.75 -8.49
CA ALA A 166 -3.78 21.43 -8.38
C ALA A 166 -4.18 20.50 -9.56
N TYR A 167 -5.46 20.43 -9.93
CA TYR A 167 -5.89 19.66 -11.09
C TYR A 167 -5.37 20.22 -12.41
N GLU A 168 -5.28 21.54 -12.57
CA GLU A 168 -4.66 22.17 -13.73
C GLU A 168 -3.17 21.82 -13.83
N GLN A 169 -2.46 21.78 -12.70
CA GLN A 169 -1.07 21.33 -12.63
C GLN A 169 -0.95 19.85 -13.03
N ALA A 170 -1.86 18.97 -12.55
CA ALA A 170 -1.90 17.58 -12.96
C ALA A 170 -2.09 17.42 -14.47
N LEU A 171 -2.98 18.20 -15.09
CA LEU A 171 -3.19 18.20 -16.53
C LEU A 171 -2.04 18.81 -17.32
N ALA A 172 -1.31 19.78 -16.75
CA ALA A 172 -0.09 20.30 -17.39
C ALA A 172 1.00 19.22 -17.47
N ALA A 173 1.11 18.37 -16.44
CA ALA A 173 2.04 17.23 -16.42
C ALA A 173 1.53 16.04 -17.25
N ALA A 174 0.23 15.73 -17.19
CA ALA A 174 -0.41 14.63 -17.90
C ALA A 174 -1.70 15.07 -18.61
N PRO A 175 -1.60 15.67 -19.82
CA PRO A 175 -2.76 16.20 -20.55
C PRO A 175 -3.81 15.13 -20.93
N GLY A 176 -3.45 13.86 -20.89
CA GLY A 176 -4.33 12.73 -21.17
C GLY A 176 -5.03 12.15 -19.95
N SER A 177 -4.93 12.75 -18.77
CA SER A 177 -5.61 12.25 -17.57
C SER A 177 -7.12 12.47 -17.67
N ALA A 178 -7.86 11.39 -17.92
CA ALA A 178 -9.31 11.44 -18.00
C ALA A 178 -9.92 11.85 -16.64
N ASP A 179 -9.39 11.33 -15.55
CA ASP A 179 -9.89 11.60 -14.20
C ASP A 179 -9.70 13.06 -13.81
N ALA A 180 -8.56 13.66 -14.14
CA ALA A 180 -8.31 15.08 -13.90
C ALA A 180 -9.26 15.98 -14.71
N HIS A 181 -9.53 15.62 -15.97
CA HIS A 181 -10.54 16.32 -16.76
C HIS A 181 -11.95 16.21 -16.16
N TYR A 182 -12.32 15.03 -15.70
CA TYR A 182 -13.62 14.81 -15.06
C TYR A 182 -13.78 15.61 -13.76
N ASN A 183 -12.77 15.55 -12.88
CA ASN A 183 -12.82 16.27 -11.61
C ASN A 183 -12.82 17.79 -11.82
N LEU A 184 -12.01 18.31 -12.75
CA LEU A 184 -12.07 19.72 -13.13
C LEU A 184 -13.44 20.13 -13.68
N ALA A 185 -14.06 19.29 -14.50
CA ALA A 185 -15.40 19.60 -15.03
C ALA A 185 -16.42 19.74 -13.90
N ARG A 186 -16.42 18.81 -12.94
CA ARG A 186 -17.29 18.87 -11.75
C ARG A 186 -16.99 20.09 -10.90
N LEU A 187 -15.73 20.41 -10.72
CA LEU A 187 -15.30 21.55 -9.92
C LEU A 187 -15.72 22.87 -10.57
N TYR A 188 -15.53 23.04 -11.89
CA TYR A 188 -16.00 24.21 -12.62
C TYR A 188 -17.52 24.36 -12.60
N ASP A 189 -18.28 23.24 -12.66
CA ASP A 189 -19.74 23.28 -12.51
C ASP A 189 -20.15 23.79 -11.12
N ARG A 190 -19.49 23.32 -10.05
CA ARG A 190 -19.70 23.83 -8.67
C ARG A 190 -19.36 25.29 -8.52
N LEU A 191 -18.36 25.80 -9.26
CA LEU A 191 -17.95 27.21 -9.27
C LEU A 191 -18.85 28.07 -10.19
N GLY A 192 -19.78 27.47 -10.94
CA GLY A 192 -20.65 28.16 -11.90
C GLY A 192 -19.98 28.51 -13.24
N GLU A 193 -18.79 27.98 -13.48
CA GLU A 193 -18.01 28.21 -14.71
C GLU A 193 -18.40 27.19 -15.80
N THR A 194 -19.63 27.27 -16.28
CA THR A 194 -20.23 26.29 -17.21
C THR A 194 -19.43 26.06 -18.48
N VAL A 195 -18.82 27.09 -19.06
CA VAL A 195 -18.03 26.96 -20.32
C VAL A 195 -16.77 26.10 -20.09
N SER A 196 -16.07 26.33 -18.98
CA SER A 196 -14.92 25.52 -18.57
C SER A 196 -15.33 24.07 -18.28
N ALA A 197 -16.43 23.89 -17.56
CA ALA A 197 -16.97 22.55 -17.26
C ALA A 197 -17.27 21.74 -18.53
N ILE A 198 -17.95 22.35 -19.53
CA ILE A 198 -18.27 21.68 -20.79
C ILE A 198 -16.98 21.32 -21.55
N ARG A 199 -15.98 22.19 -21.60
CA ARG A 199 -14.71 21.92 -22.27
C ARG A 199 -14.02 20.68 -21.69
N HIS A 200 -13.94 20.60 -20.37
CA HIS A 200 -13.32 19.46 -19.70
C HIS A 200 -14.13 18.17 -19.83
N LEU A 201 -15.47 18.24 -19.83
CA LEU A 201 -16.32 17.07 -20.13
C LEU A 201 -16.13 16.56 -21.55
N GLN A 202 -15.96 17.43 -22.53
CA GLN A 202 -15.68 17.02 -23.91
C GLN A 202 -14.31 16.33 -24.01
N ALA A 203 -13.27 16.87 -23.37
CA ALA A 203 -11.97 16.24 -23.33
C ALA A 203 -12.03 14.85 -22.66
N TRP A 204 -12.70 14.72 -21.52
CA TRP A 204 -12.91 13.45 -20.84
C TRP A 204 -13.60 12.40 -21.76
N ARG A 205 -14.67 12.78 -22.48
CA ARG A 205 -15.35 11.88 -23.41
C ARG A 205 -14.41 11.40 -24.52
N ALA A 206 -13.69 12.34 -25.15
CA ALA A 206 -12.77 12.04 -26.23
C ALA A 206 -11.62 11.09 -25.80
N LEU A 207 -11.22 11.12 -24.53
CA LEU A 207 -10.21 10.22 -23.98
C LEU A 207 -10.75 8.81 -23.72
N ARG A 208 -12.03 8.67 -23.39
CA ARG A 208 -12.66 7.37 -23.13
C ARG A 208 -13.13 6.61 -24.39
N GLU A 209 -13.21 7.29 -25.53
CA GLU A 209 -13.63 6.72 -26.81
C GLU A 209 -12.46 6.22 -27.66
N ARG A 210 -11.21 6.37 -27.16
CA ARG A 210 -9.96 5.89 -27.79
C ARG A 210 -9.57 4.52 -27.30
#